data_721fd0184ea3389db30973ff17fb092f
#
_entry.id   721fd0184ea3389db30973ff17fb092f
#
_cell.length_a   1.000
_cell.length_b   1.000
_cell.length_c   1.000
_cell.angle_alpha   90.00
_cell.angle_beta   90.00
_cell.angle_gamma   90.00
#
_symmetry.space_group_name_H-M   'P 1'
#
loop_
_entity.id
_entity.type
_entity.pdbx_description
1 polymer ?
#
loop_
_entity_poly.entity_id
_entity_poly.type
_entity_poly.pdbx_seq_one_letter_code
_entity_poly.pdbx_strand_id
1 'polypeptide(L)'
;LFGQNAVNSETKFMLKPHTLLTGINGFVGKHLANLLLKHGRNVYGIDIQEKCMVPGVTYFQMNICDHDSVRRICEQVKPAEIYHLAGVASPSGFHLTPNSSFQINIMGTISMLDAMRTVSSNAVILLVGSSTEYNACFSESGFSEKNPLEPTSFYGVSKYVSEIIGQYYVRHHNLNVCFTRSFNHTGPGQSPSFVCSDWARQVAEIEVNNAVPEISIGDINNTIDFSDVRDVVDAYRLIMEKGKKGEPYNVCSGKGVNLEYILHYLLAKSSSPISIRVQTDKVSGQNTHTGCVGENRKLRQETGWSPAIPIEKTLDDLYEWWVKELEVKKY
;
A
#
# COMPACT_ATOMS: atom_id res chain seq x y z
N LEU A 1 11.45 -5.22 -65.10
CA LEU A 1 12.28 -5.79 -64.01
C LEU A 1 11.73 -5.26 -62.68
N PHE A 2 10.85 -6.06 -62.06
CA PHE A 2 10.16 -5.73 -60.85
C PHE A 2 10.98 -6.21 -59.64
N GLY A 3 11.41 -5.29 -58.77
CA GLY A 3 11.97 -5.60 -57.48
C GLY A 3 10.86 -5.59 -56.42
N GLN A 4 10.56 -6.74 -55.85
CA GLN A 4 9.65 -6.92 -54.73
C GLN A 4 10.38 -6.44 -53.44
N ASN A 5 9.89 -5.34 -52.84
CA ASN A 5 10.19 -5.00 -51.47
C ASN A 5 9.26 -5.76 -50.53
N ALA A 6 9.72 -6.88 -50.02
CA ALA A 6 9.04 -7.55 -48.90
C ALA A 6 9.31 -6.75 -47.62
N VAL A 7 8.31 -6.08 -47.14
CA VAL A 7 8.30 -5.47 -45.79
C VAL A 7 8.08 -6.61 -44.81
N ASN A 8 9.18 -7.08 -44.23
CA ASN A 8 9.13 -7.97 -43.06
C ASN A 8 8.61 -7.17 -41.86
N SER A 9 7.31 -7.26 -41.59
CA SER A 9 6.72 -6.88 -40.33
C SER A 9 6.98 -7.99 -39.30
N GLU A 10 8.19 -8.08 -38.80
CA GLU A 10 8.46 -8.82 -37.55
C GLU A 10 7.72 -8.09 -36.42
N THR A 11 6.52 -8.54 -36.11
CA THR A 11 5.84 -8.23 -34.85
C THR A 11 6.69 -8.87 -33.75
N LYS A 12 7.63 -8.10 -33.21
CA LYS A 12 8.40 -8.48 -32.04
C LYS A 12 7.39 -8.72 -30.92
N PHE A 13 7.05 -9.96 -30.64
CA PHE A 13 6.36 -10.35 -29.41
C PHE A 13 7.22 -9.85 -28.25
N MET A 14 6.94 -8.64 -27.76
CA MET A 14 7.57 -8.17 -26.54
C MET A 14 7.12 -9.10 -25.42
N LEU A 15 8.01 -9.94 -24.94
CA LEU A 15 7.77 -10.77 -23.78
C LEU A 15 7.30 -9.86 -22.65
N LYS A 16 6.11 -10.16 -22.10
CA LYS A 16 5.57 -9.41 -20.96
C LYS A 16 6.57 -9.49 -19.81
N PRO A 17 6.94 -8.38 -19.18
CA PRO A 17 7.87 -8.41 -18.06
C PRO A 17 7.31 -9.27 -16.93
N HIS A 18 8.18 -10.09 -16.35
CA HIS A 18 7.85 -10.83 -15.13
C HIS A 18 7.90 -9.85 -13.96
N THR A 19 6.78 -9.73 -13.27
CA THR A 19 6.62 -8.84 -12.13
C THR A 19 6.37 -9.65 -10.88
N LEU A 20 7.25 -9.56 -9.90
CA LEU A 20 7.14 -10.22 -8.61
C LEU A 20 6.52 -9.28 -7.57
N LEU A 21 5.47 -9.75 -6.92
CA LEU A 21 4.72 -8.99 -5.92
C LEU A 21 4.70 -9.75 -4.60
N THR A 22 5.31 -9.21 -3.55
CA THR A 22 5.26 -9.80 -2.21
C THR A 22 4.12 -9.18 -1.40
N GLY A 23 3.47 -9.96 -0.53
CA GLY A 23 2.29 -9.50 0.21
C GLY A 23 1.06 -9.34 -0.69
N ILE A 24 0.93 -10.22 -1.69
CA ILE A 24 -0.10 -10.10 -2.74
C ILE A 24 -1.53 -10.19 -2.22
N ASN A 25 -1.78 -10.97 -1.16
CA ASN A 25 -3.10 -11.11 -0.56
C ASN A 25 -3.46 -9.96 0.40
N GLY A 26 -2.52 -9.06 0.67
CA GLY A 26 -2.76 -7.85 1.43
C GLY A 26 -3.72 -6.88 0.73
N PHE A 27 -4.21 -5.87 1.45
CA PHE A 27 -5.12 -4.86 0.92
C PHE A 27 -4.57 -4.21 -0.35
N VAL A 28 -3.41 -3.59 -0.28
CA VAL A 28 -2.73 -2.94 -1.42
C VAL A 28 -2.30 -3.95 -2.47
N GLY A 29 -1.82 -5.13 -2.05
CA GLY A 29 -1.34 -6.19 -2.94
C GLY A 29 -2.38 -6.66 -3.94
N LYS A 30 -3.63 -6.86 -3.49
CA LYS A 30 -4.75 -7.25 -4.37
C LYS A 30 -5.07 -6.19 -5.42
N HIS A 31 -5.10 -4.92 -5.03
CA HIS A 31 -5.35 -3.82 -5.97
C HIS A 31 -4.22 -3.67 -6.98
N LEU A 32 -2.98 -3.75 -6.52
CA LEU A 32 -1.80 -3.65 -7.39
C LEU A 32 -1.72 -4.82 -8.37
N ALA A 33 -1.93 -6.05 -7.91
CA ALA A 33 -1.93 -7.23 -8.79
C ALA A 33 -2.97 -7.11 -9.90
N ASN A 34 -4.21 -6.70 -9.56
CA ASN A 34 -5.27 -6.47 -10.55
C ASN A 34 -4.89 -5.36 -11.55
N LEU A 35 -4.27 -4.27 -11.10
CA LEU A 35 -3.80 -3.19 -11.98
C LEU A 35 -2.71 -3.70 -12.93
N LEU A 36 -1.72 -4.42 -12.43
CA LEU A 36 -0.60 -4.95 -13.21
C LEU A 36 -1.06 -5.97 -14.26
N LEU A 37 -1.99 -6.85 -13.92
CA LEU A 37 -2.61 -7.77 -14.86
C LEU A 37 -3.35 -7.03 -15.99
N LYS A 38 -4.12 -5.97 -15.67
CA LYS A 38 -4.78 -5.11 -16.65
C LYS A 38 -3.78 -4.41 -17.59
N HIS A 39 -2.60 -4.08 -17.07
CA HIS A 39 -1.48 -3.51 -17.86
C HIS A 39 -0.63 -4.58 -18.57
N GLY A 40 -1.11 -5.83 -18.63
CA GLY A 40 -0.46 -6.90 -19.38
C GLY A 40 0.81 -7.45 -18.77
N ARG A 41 1.08 -7.25 -17.46
CA ARG A 41 2.21 -7.86 -16.76
C ARG A 41 1.96 -9.35 -16.50
N ASN A 42 3.01 -10.16 -16.48
CA ASN A 42 2.97 -11.51 -15.93
C ASN A 42 3.24 -11.40 -14.43
N VAL A 43 2.19 -11.54 -13.61
CA VAL A 43 2.27 -11.33 -12.18
C VAL A 43 2.55 -12.65 -11.46
N TYR A 44 3.61 -12.63 -10.64
CA TYR A 44 3.98 -13.68 -9.70
C TYR A 44 3.79 -13.14 -8.29
N GLY A 45 3.09 -13.88 -7.44
CA GLY A 45 2.73 -13.44 -6.09
C GLY A 45 3.39 -14.29 -5.01
N ILE A 46 3.87 -13.62 -3.96
CA ILE A 46 4.35 -14.27 -2.73
C ILE A 46 3.48 -13.80 -1.56
N ASP A 47 3.02 -14.74 -0.74
CA ASP A 47 2.35 -14.47 0.53
C ASP A 47 2.47 -15.68 1.47
N ILE A 48 2.20 -15.49 2.77
CA ILE A 48 2.17 -16.57 3.76
C ILE A 48 0.86 -17.36 3.74
N GLN A 49 -0.20 -16.80 3.19
CA GLN A 49 -1.51 -17.44 3.11
C GLN A 49 -1.49 -18.64 2.15
N GLU A 50 -2.31 -19.64 2.43
CA GLU A 50 -2.33 -20.89 1.65
C GLU A 50 -2.73 -20.68 0.18
N LYS A 51 -3.67 -19.76 -0.07
CA LYS A 51 -4.25 -19.53 -1.41
C LYS A 51 -4.10 -18.10 -1.86
N CYS A 52 -3.88 -17.91 -3.16
CA CYS A 52 -3.93 -16.59 -3.77
C CYS A 52 -5.40 -16.14 -3.92
N MET A 53 -5.66 -14.90 -3.52
CA MET A 53 -6.97 -14.27 -3.63
C MET A 53 -7.15 -13.51 -4.96
N VAL A 54 -6.13 -13.46 -5.82
CA VAL A 54 -6.17 -12.76 -7.10
C VAL A 54 -6.09 -13.77 -8.25
N PRO A 55 -7.13 -13.92 -9.08
CA PRO A 55 -7.09 -14.79 -10.24
C PRO A 55 -6.04 -14.35 -11.27
N GLY A 56 -5.45 -15.31 -11.98
CA GLY A 56 -4.48 -15.03 -13.06
C GLY A 56 -3.05 -14.79 -12.60
N VAL A 57 -2.77 -14.96 -11.32
CA VAL A 57 -1.43 -14.86 -10.72
C VAL A 57 -0.79 -16.23 -10.57
N THR A 58 0.51 -16.35 -10.91
CA THR A 58 1.31 -17.51 -10.49
C THR A 58 1.76 -17.30 -9.04
N TYR A 59 1.32 -18.16 -8.14
CA TYR A 59 1.41 -17.95 -6.69
C TYR A 59 2.40 -18.88 -6.00
N PHE A 60 3.14 -18.34 -5.03
CA PHE A 60 4.05 -19.07 -4.16
C PHE A 60 3.71 -18.77 -2.70
N GLN A 61 3.29 -19.81 -1.97
CA GLN A 61 3.12 -19.72 -0.52
C GLN A 61 4.48 -19.79 0.16
N MET A 62 4.89 -18.72 0.83
CA MET A 62 6.15 -18.71 1.58
C MET A 62 6.26 -17.54 2.54
N ASN A 63 7.14 -17.68 3.53
CA ASN A 63 7.54 -16.60 4.42
C ASN A 63 8.65 -15.77 3.76
N ILE A 64 8.46 -14.46 3.68
CA ILE A 64 9.44 -13.52 3.09
C ILE A 64 10.78 -13.48 3.87
N CYS A 65 10.78 -13.92 5.12
CA CYS A 65 12.00 -14.04 5.93
C CYS A 65 12.82 -15.31 5.62
N ASP A 66 12.29 -16.25 4.83
CA ASP A 66 13.04 -17.42 4.37
C ASP A 66 13.92 -17.04 3.17
N HIS A 67 15.16 -16.65 3.48
CA HIS A 67 16.13 -16.16 2.52
C HIS A 67 16.37 -17.13 1.34
N ASP A 68 16.50 -18.43 1.63
CA ASP A 68 16.79 -19.43 0.59
C ASP A 68 15.58 -19.64 -0.34
N SER A 69 14.39 -19.62 0.20
CA SER A 69 13.17 -19.71 -0.60
C SER A 69 12.96 -18.47 -1.46
N VAL A 70 13.21 -17.26 -0.92
CA VAL A 70 13.16 -16.00 -1.70
C VAL A 70 14.14 -16.06 -2.86
N ARG A 71 15.38 -16.49 -2.61
CA ARG A 71 16.42 -16.63 -3.67
C ARG A 71 15.96 -17.63 -4.74
N ARG A 72 15.49 -18.83 -4.37
CA ARG A 72 14.99 -19.84 -5.33
C ARG A 72 13.86 -19.31 -6.21
N ILE A 73 12.92 -18.56 -5.63
CA ILE A 73 11.83 -17.97 -6.42
C ILE A 73 12.36 -16.91 -7.39
N CYS A 74 13.28 -16.05 -6.96
CA CYS A 74 13.93 -15.09 -7.86
C CYS A 74 14.69 -15.77 -9.00
N GLU A 75 15.39 -16.89 -8.73
CA GLU A 75 16.07 -17.72 -9.75
C GLU A 75 15.10 -18.31 -10.76
N GLN A 76 13.96 -18.79 -10.29
CA GLN A 76 12.91 -19.38 -11.12
C GLN A 76 12.18 -18.33 -11.96
N VAL A 77 11.77 -17.23 -11.36
CA VAL A 77 10.92 -16.18 -11.98
C VAL A 77 11.76 -15.23 -12.84
N LYS A 78 12.97 -14.91 -12.41
CA LYS A 78 13.85 -13.87 -13.01
C LYS A 78 13.08 -12.57 -13.24
N PRO A 79 12.55 -11.96 -12.17
CA PRO A 79 11.69 -10.79 -12.30
C PRO A 79 12.45 -9.59 -12.88
N ALA A 80 11.80 -8.85 -13.76
CA ALA A 80 12.25 -7.53 -14.21
C ALA A 80 11.80 -6.41 -13.27
N GLU A 81 10.68 -6.64 -12.58
CA GLU A 81 10.07 -5.68 -11.65
C GLU A 81 9.70 -6.40 -10.34
N ILE A 82 9.99 -5.78 -9.21
CA ILE A 82 9.66 -6.32 -7.88
C ILE A 82 8.94 -5.24 -7.09
N TYR A 83 7.73 -5.54 -6.61
CA TYR A 83 6.99 -4.70 -5.66
C TYR A 83 7.02 -5.37 -4.29
N HIS A 84 7.79 -4.81 -3.36
CA HIS A 84 7.93 -5.37 -2.03
C HIS A 84 6.93 -4.74 -1.07
N LEU A 85 5.73 -5.38 -0.97
CA LEU A 85 4.65 -4.97 -0.08
C LEU A 85 4.55 -5.83 1.18
N ALA A 86 5.20 -7.01 1.19
CA ALA A 86 5.18 -7.89 2.35
C ALA A 86 5.73 -7.17 3.58
N GLY A 87 4.93 -7.09 4.61
CA GLY A 87 5.26 -6.42 5.85
C GLY A 87 4.05 -6.29 6.77
N VAL A 88 4.30 -5.90 8.00
CA VAL A 88 3.25 -5.60 8.98
C VAL A 88 2.89 -4.13 8.87
N ALA A 89 1.62 -3.83 8.58
CA ALA A 89 1.17 -2.46 8.33
C ALA A 89 0.73 -1.69 9.59
N SER A 90 0.38 -2.40 10.68
CA SER A 90 -0.03 -1.78 11.93
C SER A 90 0.15 -2.74 13.11
N PRO A 91 0.61 -2.25 14.27
CA PRO A 91 0.70 -3.07 15.50
C PRO A 91 -0.68 -3.43 16.08
N SER A 92 -1.72 -2.65 15.82
CA SER A 92 -3.03 -2.78 16.49
C SER A 92 -3.93 -3.89 15.93
N GLY A 93 -3.63 -4.43 14.74
CA GLY A 93 -4.47 -5.47 14.11
C GLY A 93 -3.96 -6.91 14.23
N PHE A 94 -2.73 -7.09 14.69
CA PHE A 94 -2.13 -8.41 14.88
C PHE A 94 -1.54 -8.48 16.29
N HIS A 95 -1.75 -9.57 17.00
CA HIS A 95 -1.08 -9.88 18.27
C HIS A 95 0.44 -10.11 18.09
N LEU A 96 1.04 -9.37 17.15
CA LEU A 96 2.46 -9.42 16.87
C LEU A 96 3.21 -8.54 17.85
N THR A 97 4.24 -9.09 18.44
CA THR A 97 5.17 -8.34 19.27
C THR A 97 5.96 -7.35 18.40
N PRO A 98 6.49 -6.25 18.95
CA PRO A 98 7.43 -5.38 18.23
C PRO A 98 8.54 -6.14 17.52
N ASN A 99 9.08 -7.20 18.16
CA ASN A 99 10.11 -8.06 17.60
C ASN A 99 9.66 -8.75 16.29
N SER A 100 8.44 -9.29 16.25
CA SER A 100 7.91 -9.96 15.05
C SER A 100 7.74 -8.99 13.89
N SER A 101 7.27 -7.77 14.17
CA SER A 101 7.11 -6.72 13.14
C SER A 101 8.45 -6.28 12.57
N PHE A 102 9.47 -6.10 13.44
CA PHE A 102 10.84 -5.81 13.03
C PHE A 102 11.41 -6.93 12.16
N GLN A 103 11.26 -8.17 12.60
CA GLN A 103 11.76 -9.32 11.87
C GLN A 103 11.16 -9.39 10.47
N ILE A 104 9.86 -9.25 10.31
CA ILE A 104 9.19 -9.32 9.01
C ILE A 104 9.62 -8.14 8.13
N ASN A 105 9.54 -6.92 8.61
CA ASN A 105 9.79 -5.73 7.80
C ASN A 105 11.27 -5.61 7.40
N ILE A 106 12.19 -5.91 8.32
CA ILE A 106 13.64 -5.73 8.08
C ILE A 106 14.23 -6.96 7.42
N MET A 107 14.04 -8.16 8.00
CA MET A 107 14.65 -9.37 7.44
C MET A 107 14.03 -9.76 6.10
N GLY A 108 12.71 -9.53 5.91
CA GLY A 108 12.07 -9.71 4.62
C GLY A 108 12.66 -8.78 3.55
N THR A 109 12.92 -7.52 3.89
CA THR A 109 13.58 -6.56 2.99
C THR A 109 15.00 -7.01 2.64
N ILE A 110 15.79 -7.46 3.63
CA ILE A 110 17.16 -7.97 3.39
C ILE A 110 17.12 -9.19 2.47
N SER A 111 16.23 -10.16 2.75
CA SER A 111 16.10 -11.37 1.94
C SER A 111 15.81 -11.04 0.47
N MET A 112 14.92 -10.08 0.23
CA MET A 112 14.58 -9.65 -1.13
C MET A 112 15.72 -8.91 -1.83
N LEU A 113 16.39 -8.00 -1.14
CA LEU A 113 17.51 -7.24 -1.71
C LEU A 113 18.73 -8.13 -2.01
N ASP A 114 19.03 -9.10 -1.16
CA ASP A 114 20.09 -10.06 -1.41
C ASP A 114 19.78 -11.01 -2.58
N ALA A 115 18.54 -11.50 -2.67
CA ALA A 115 18.10 -12.28 -3.82
C ALA A 115 18.21 -11.47 -5.11
N MET A 116 17.77 -10.20 -5.10
CA MET A 116 17.91 -9.30 -6.24
C MET A 116 19.38 -9.10 -6.63
N ARG A 117 20.26 -8.86 -5.64
CA ARG A 117 21.70 -8.67 -5.87
C ARG A 117 22.35 -9.88 -6.54
N THR A 118 21.96 -11.09 -6.13
CA THR A 118 22.62 -12.32 -6.58
C THR A 118 22.01 -12.89 -7.87
N VAL A 119 20.73 -12.68 -8.12
CA VAL A 119 19.99 -13.35 -9.19
C VAL A 119 19.47 -12.40 -10.27
N SER A 120 19.02 -11.21 -9.89
CA SER A 120 18.28 -10.29 -10.76
C SER A 120 18.78 -8.85 -10.65
N SER A 121 20.09 -8.64 -10.72
CA SER A 121 20.75 -7.33 -10.49
C SER A 121 20.24 -6.20 -11.39
N ASN A 122 19.62 -6.51 -12.54
CA ASN A 122 19.03 -5.52 -13.45
C ASN A 122 17.55 -5.25 -13.16
N ALA A 123 16.90 -5.98 -12.25
CA ALA A 123 15.53 -5.73 -11.88
C ALA A 123 15.38 -4.37 -11.17
N VAL A 124 14.21 -3.77 -11.30
CA VAL A 124 13.81 -2.61 -10.49
C VAL A 124 13.00 -3.11 -9.31
N ILE A 125 13.28 -2.62 -8.12
CA ILE A 125 12.49 -2.91 -6.92
C ILE A 125 11.88 -1.64 -6.34
N LEU A 126 10.59 -1.70 -5.99
CA LEU A 126 9.92 -0.71 -5.15
C LEU A 126 9.89 -1.22 -3.71
N LEU A 127 10.57 -0.53 -2.81
CA LEU A 127 10.42 -0.72 -1.37
C LEU A 127 9.36 0.23 -0.82
N VAL A 128 8.28 -0.35 -0.31
CA VAL A 128 7.15 0.43 0.19
C VAL A 128 7.37 0.82 1.65
N GLY A 129 7.65 2.11 1.86
CA GLY A 129 7.76 2.77 3.14
C GLY A 129 6.44 3.40 3.60
N SER A 130 6.54 4.32 4.56
CA SER A 130 5.38 4.93 5.22
C SER A 130 5.65 6.39 5.61
N SER A 131 4.62 7.23 5.63
CA SER A 131 4.68 8.57 6.21
C SER A 131 5.02 8.57 7.71
N THR A 132 4.87 7.43 8.40
CA THR A 132 5.28 7.27 9.81
C THR A 132 6.80 7.30 10.03
N GLU A 133 7.57 7.35 8.97
CA GLU A 133 9.01 7.60 8.99
C GLU A 133 9.33 9.06 9.32
N TYR A 134 8.40 9.99 9.01
CA TYR A 134 8.50 11.39 9.45
C TYR A 134 8.13 11.53 10.93
N ASN A 135 8.65 12.60 11.54
CA ASN A 135 8.15 13.03 12.85
C ASN A 135 6.73 13.60 12.66
N ALA A 136 5.78 13.08 13.42
CA ALA A 136 4.38 13.51 13.37
C ALA A 136 4.15 14.95 13.89
N CYS A 137 5.19 15.70 14.22
CA CYS A 137 5.07 17.10 14.55
C CYS A 137 4.57 17.88 13.33
N PHE A 138 3.50 18.62 13.56
CA PHE A 138 2.80 19.45 12.60
C PHE A 138 3.76 20.27 11.73
N SER A 139 3.61 20.17 10.41
CA SER A 139 4.19 21.08 9.44
C SER A 139 3.07 21.80 8.71
N GLU A 140 2.95 23.12 8.88
CA GLU A 140 1.94 23.93 8.18
C GLU A 140 2.07 23.87 6.66
N SER A 141 3.28 23.57 6.16
CA SER A 141 3.58 23.49 4.72
C SER A 141 3.45 22.08 4.11
N GLY A 142 3.13 21.07 4.92
CA GLY A 142 3.16 19.67 4.51
C GLY A 142 4.55 19.03 4.57
N PHE A 143 4.63 17.70 4.44
CA PHE A 143 5.88 16.93 4.47
C PHE A 143 6.37 16.63 3.06
N SER A 144 7.51 17.18 2.71
CA SER A 144 8.25 16.82 1.49
C SER A 144 9.26 15.71 1.77
N GLU A 145 9.82 15.09 0.73
CA GLU A 145 10.85 14.05 0.88
C GLU A 145 12.17 14.56 1.50
N LYS A 146 12.33 15.89 1.60
CA LYS A 146 13.50 16.53 2.22
C LYS A 146 13.38 16.71 3.74
N ASN A 147 12.20 16.53 4.28
CA ASN A 147 12.00 16.66 5.72
C ASN A 147 12.75 15.57 6.48
N PRO A 148 13.26 15.87 7.70
CA PRO A 148 13.93 14.89 8.54
C PRO A 148 13.04 13.68 8.83
N LEU A 149 13.66 12.51 8.93
CA LEU A 149 13.00 11.26 9.32
C LEU A 149 13.28 11.00 10.79
N GLU A 150 12.25 11.09 11.60
CA GLU A 150 12.31 10.92 13.06
C GLU A 150 11.11 10.09 13.53
N PRO A 151 11.05 8.79 13.19
CA PRO A 151 9.89 7.95 13.50
C PRO A 151 9.67 7.82 15.00
N THR A 152 8.43 8.00 15.45
CA THR A 152 8.01 7.94 16.85
C THR A 152 7.34 6.62 17.23
N SER A 153 7.16 5.70 16.29
CA SER A 153 6.56 4.38 16.49
C SER A 153 7.50 3.26 16.05
N PHE A 154 7.36 2.06 16.65
CA PHE A 154 8.12 0.88 16.21
C PHE A 154 7.89 0.55 14.74
N TYR A 155 6.65 0.72 14.25
CA TYR A 155 6.34 0.55 12.84
C TYR A 155 7.12 1.55 11.97
N GLY A 156 7.06 2.84 12.31
CA GLY A 156 7.81 3.88 11.60
C GLY A 156 9.32 3.61 11.61
N VAL A 157 9.88 3.22 12.77
CA VAL A 157 11.30 2.83 12.89
C VAL A 157 11.60 1.64 11.96
N SER A 158 10.76 0.60 11.91
CA SER A 158 11.00 -0.55 11.04
C SER A 158 11.01 -0.18 9.55
N LYS A 159 10.13 0.73 9.13
CA LYS A 159 10.06 1.22 7.74
C LYS A 159 11.28 2.09 7.42
N TYR A 160 11.65 2.98 8.31
CA TYR A 160 12.87 3.80 8.16
C TYR A 160 14.14 2.95 8.07
N VAL A 161 14.29 1.94 8.91
CA VAL A 161 15.43 1.00 8.83
C VAL A 161 15.43 0.26 7.48
N SER A 162 14.28 -0.16 6.98
CA SER A 162 14.16 -0.80 5.66
C SER A 162 14.58 0.15 4.53
N GLU A 163 14.23 1.44 4.61
CA GLU A 163 14.70 2.46 3.64
C GLU A 163 16.23 2.62 3.72
N ILE A 164 16.81 2.75 4.93
CA ILE A 164 18.27 2.85 5.12
C ILE A 164 19.00 1.64 4.51
N ILE A 165 18.48 0.43 4.75
CA ILE A 165 19.05 -0.80 4.18
C ILE A 165 18.96 -0.74 2.66
N GLY A 166 17.82 -0.38 2.08
CA GLY A 166 17.67 -0.20 0.64
C GLY A 166 18.67 0.79 0.06
N GLN A 167 18.86 1.93 0.73
CA GLN A 167 19.85 2.95 0.36
C GLN A 167 21.30 2.41 0.41
N TYR A 168 21.61 1.54 1.38
CA TYR A 168 22.90 0.86 1.43
C TYR A 168 23.12 0.00 0.17
N TYR A 169 22.12 -0.82 -0.23
CA TYR A 169 22.21 -1.66 -1.42
C TYR A 169 22.29 -0.85 -2.73
N VAL A 170 21.63 0.32 -2.79
CA VAL A 170 21.79 1.24 -3.92
C VAL A 170 23.25 1.71 -4.05
N ARG A 171 23.83 2.16 -2.95
CA ARG A 171 25.18 2.76 -2.96
C ARG A 171 26.31 1.75 -3.11
N HIS A 172 26.20 0.59 -2.46
CA HIS A 172 27.29 -0.38 -2.38
C HIS A 172 27.17 -1.54 -3.36
N HIS A 173 25.95 -1.83 -3.82
CA HIS A 173 25.68 -2.94 -4.76
C HIS A 173 25.08 -2.48 -6.08
N ASN A 174 24.92 -1.18 -6.27
CA ASN A 174 24.39 -0.59 -7.50
C ASN A 174 22.99 -1.13 -7.88
N LEU A 175 22.17 -1.60 -6.90
CA LEU A 175 20.83 -2.08 -7.16
C LEU A 175 19.89 -0.93 -7.57
N ASN A 176 18.94 -1.23 -8.43
CA ASN A 176 17.93 -0.28 -8.89
C ASN A 176 16.72 -0.32 -7.93
N VAL A 177 16.75 0.50 -6.91
CA VAL A 177 15.71 0.57 -5.86
C VAL A 177 15.05 1.95 -5.90
N CYS A 178 13.73 1.98 -5.96
CA CYS A 178 12.90 3.16 -5.69
C CYS A 178 12.22 2.99 -4.33
N PHE A 179 11.93 4.09 -3.67
CA PHE A 179 11.29 4.08 -2.36
C PHE A 179 9.98 4.87 -2.39
N THR A 180 9.01 4.45 -1.59
CA THR A 180 7.85 5.30 -1.31
C THR A 180 7.77 5.61 0.17
N ARG A 181 7.22 6.77 0.51
CA ARG A 181 6.71 7.10 1.84
C ARG A 181 5.23 7.33 1.68
N SER A 182 4.47 6.22 1.81
CA SER A 182 3.04 6.23 1.56
C SER A 182 2.29 6.81 2.75
N PHE A 183 1.43 7.78 2.49
CA PHE A 183 0.51 8.35 3.47
C PHE A 183 -0.72 7.44 3.63
N ASN A 184 -1.64 7.82 4.53
CA ASN A 184 -2.78 6.97 4.77
C ASN A 184 -3.59 6.77 3.47
N HIS A 185 -4.09 5.57 3.30
CA HIS A 185 -4.93 5.23 2.15
C HIS A 185 -6.03 4.28 2.58
N THR A 186 -7.16 4.37 1.91
CA THR A 186 -8.34 3.57 2.20
C THR A 186 -9.05 3.17 0.90
N GLY A 187 -10.04 2.29 1.00
CA GLY A 187 -10.83 1.84 -0.14
C GLY A 187 -11.37 0.43 0.03
N PRO A 188 -12.09 -0.10 -0.97
CA PRO A 188 -12.69 -1.43 -0.95
C PRO A 188 -11.69 -2.53 -0.60
N GLY A 189 -12.05 -3.41 0.34
CA GLY A 189 -11.19 -4.52 0.77
C GLY A 189 -10.23 -4.20 1.91
N GLN A 190 -10.26 -2.99 2.48
CA GLN A 190 -9.46 -2.65 3.65
C GLN A 190 -9.99 -3.33 4.92
N SER A 191 -9.08 -3.79 5.78
CA SER A 191 -9.43 -4.38 7.07
C SER A 191 -10.19 -3.39 7.97
N PRO A 192 -11.17 -3.87 8.77
CA PRO A 192 -11.88 -3.02 9.74
C PRO A 192 -11.02 -2.61 10.95
N SER A 193 -9.76 -2.98 10.99
CA SER A 193 -8.80 -2.41 11.96
C SER A 193 -8.37 -0.97 11.63
N PHE A 194 -8.78 -0.44 10.47
CA PHE A 194 -8.52 0.93 10.03
C PHE A 194 -9.80 1.78 10.07
N VAL A 195 -9.67 3.02 10.51
CA VAL A 195 -10.77 3.90 10.89
C VAL A 195 -11.87 4.05 9.84
N CYS A 196 -11.53 4.37 8.59
CA CYS A 196 -12.54 4.53 7.53
C CYS A 196 -13.29 3.23 7.27
N SER A 197 -12.57 2.10 7.26
CA SER A 197 -13.14 0.79 7.01
C SER A 197 -13.98 0.29 8.19
N ASP A 198 -13.57 0.56 9.44
CA ASP A 198 -14.35 0.21 10.62
C ASP A 198 -15.68 0.95 10.64
N TRP A 199 -15.67 2.27 10.42
CA TRP A 199 -16.89 3.05 10.40
C TRP A 199 -17.82 2.68 9.25
N ALA A 200 -17.29 2.50 8.05
CA ALA A 200 -18.07 2.04 6.90
C ALA A 200 -18.73 0.67 7.15
N ARG A 201 -17.99 -0.27 7.79
CA ARG A 201 -18.52 -1.58 8.16
C ARG A 201 -19.64 -1.47 9.20
N GLN A 202 -19.45 -0.66 10.26
CA GLN A 202 -20.47 -0.51 11.31
C GLN A 202 -21.76 0.08 10.75
N VAL A 203 -21.67 1.09 9.88
CA VAL A 203 -22.84 1.68 9.21
C VAL A 203 -23.51 0.65 8.28
N ALA A 204 -22.74 -0.10 7.50
CA ALA A 204 -23.28 -1.15 6.64
C ALA A 204 -23.96 -2.28 7.44
N GLU A 205 -23.42 -2.68 8.60
CA GLU A 205 -24.03 -3.68 9.48
C GLU A 205 -25.40 -3.24 10.02
N ILE A 206 -25.57 -1.96 10.34
CA ILE A 206 -26.86 -1.40 10.77
C ILE A 206 -27.88 -1.55 9.64
N GLU A 207 -27.55 -1.15 8.42
CA GLU A 207 -28.47 -1.20 7.28
C GLU A 207 -28.78 -2.65 6.81
N VAL A 208 -27.74 -3.48 6.69
CA VAL A 208 -27.90 -4.84 6.15
C VAL A 208 -28.51 -5.78 7.18
N ASN A 209 -28.08 -5.72 8.44
CA ASN A 209 -28.44 -6.68 9.48
C ASN A 209 -29.52 -6.19 10.44
N ASN A 210 -30.06 -4.99 10.26
CA ASN A 210 -30.93 -4.30 11.19
C ASN A 210 -30.34 -4.30 12.63
N ALA A 211 -29.02 -4.04 12.70
CA ALA A 211 -28.33 -3.96 13.99
C ALA A 211 -28.78 -2.73 14.79
N VAL A 212 -28.44 -2.69 16.08
CA VAL A 212 -28.70 -1.50 16.90
C VAL A 212 -28.04 -0.29 16.24
N PRO A 213 -28.77 0.82 16.02
CA PRO A 213 -28.22 2.00 15.35
C PRO A 213 -27.27 2.79 16.27
N GLU A 214 -26.18 2.16 16.62
CA GLU A 214 -25.08 2.71 17.42
C GLU A 214 -23.74 2.30 16.80
N ILE A 215 -22.84 3.26 16.65
CA ILE A 215 -21.45 2.99 16.26
C ILE A 215 -20.46 3.38 17.35
N SER A 216 -19.37 2.64 17.41
CA SER A 216 -18.27 2.87 18.35
C SER A 216 -17.12 3.56 17.65
N ILE A 217 -16.67 4.69 18.17
CA ILE A 217 -15.58 5.47 17.58
C ILE A 217 -14.47 5.79 18.60
N GLY A 218 -13.27 6.11 18.11
CA GLY A 218 -12.18 6.72 18.88
C GLY A 218 -12.17 8.24 18.76
N ASP A 219 -10.96 8.85 18.81
CA ASP A 219 -10.77 10.28 18.62
C ASP A 219 -11.01 10.69 17.15
N ILE A 220 -11.83 11.72 16.95
CA ILE A 220 -12.21 12.25 15.63
C ILE A 220 -11.61 13.62 15.32
N ASN A 221 -10.85 14.21 16.24
CA ASN A 221 -10.34 15.58 16.10
C ASN A 221 -9.13 15.68 15.15
N ASN A 222 -8.69 14.57 14.59
CA ASN A 222 -7.49 14.50 13.76
C ASN A 222 -7.79 14.83 12.29
N THR A 223 -6.86 15.55 11.66
CA THR A 223 -6.81 15.75 10.20
C THR A 223 -5.77 14.83 9.59
N ILE A 224 -6.12 14.07 8.59
CA ILE A 224 -5.28 13.02 7.99
C ILE A 224 -5.30 13.15 6.46
N ASP A 225 -4.15 12.96 5.82
CA ASP A 225 -4.07 12.88 4.36
C ASP A 225 -4.43 11.44 3.94
N PHE A 226 -5.61 11.30 3.33
CA PHE A 226 -6.09 10.04 2.78
C PHE A 226 -6.04 10.04 1.27
N SER A 227 -5.51 8.97 0.70
CA SER A 227 -5.58 8.66 -0.73
C SER A 227 -6.48 7.44 -0.97
N ASP A 228 -7.07 7.36 -2.16
CA ASP A 228 -7.68 6.11 -2.62
C ASP A 228 -6.59 5.08 -2.91
N VAL A 229 -6.81 3.83 -2.52
CA VAL A 229 -5.85 2.74 -2.78
C VAL A 229 -5.57 2.54 -4.27
N ARG A 230 -6.52 2.85 -5.14
CA ARG A 230 -6.38 2.74 -6.61
C ARG A 230 -5.41 3.78 -7.15
N ASP A 231 -5.44 5.00 -6.61
CA ASP A 231 -4.46 6.05 -6.94
C ASP A 231 -3.08 5.69 -6.39
N VAL A 232 -3.01 5.08 -5.19
CA VAL A 232 -1.74 4.64 -4.60
C VAL A 232 -1.06 3.56 -5.44
N VAL A 233 -1.79 2.54 -5.90
CA VAL A 233 -1.19 1.48 -6.71
C VAL A 233 -0.80 1.97 -8.11
N ASP A 234 -1.49 2.97 -8.66
CA ASP A 234 -1.07 3.62 -9.91
C ASP A 234 0.20 4.46 -9.71
N ALA A 235 0.33 5.14 -8.55
CA ALA A 235 1.59 5.80 -8.16
C ALA A 235 2.76 4.80 -8.13
N TYR A 236 2.57 3.64 -7.51
CA TYR A 236 3.59 2.60 -7.42
C TYR A 236 4.04 2.13 -8.82
N ARG A 237 3.08 1.88 -9.72
CA ARG A 237 3.36 1.51 -11.12
C ARG A 237 4.16 2.60 -11.82
N LEU A 238 3.74 3.86 -11.70
CA LEU A 238 4.41 4.98 -12.38
C LEU A 238 5.81 5.26 -11.81
N ILE A 239 6.02 5.08 -10.49
CA ILE A 239 7.36 5.15 -9.87
C ILE A 239 8.27 4.07 -10.45
N MET A 240 7.77 2.85 -10.61
CA MET A 240 8.56 1.76 -11.21
C MET A 240 8.91 2.01 -12.66
N GLU A 241 8.05 2.68 -13.43
CA GLU A 241 8.29 2.99 -14.85
C GLU A 241 9.17 4.22 -15.07
N LYS A 242 9.11 5.23 -14.18
CA LYS A 242 9.71 6.55 -14.41
C LYS A 242 10.52 7.10 -13.24
N GLY A 243 10.42 6.48 -12.08
CA GLY A 243 11.10 6.94 -10.87
C GLY A 243 12.62 6.78 -10.97
N LYS A 244 13.33 7.59 -10.22
CA LYS A 244 14.79 7.59 -10.18
C LYS A 244 15.30 6.65 -9.10
N LYS A 245 16.33 5.91 -9.45
CA LYS A 245 17.06 5.01 -8.55
C LYS A 245 17.56 5.76 -7.31
N GLY A 246 17.33 5.18 -6.14
CA GLY A 246 17.77 5.73 -4.86
C GLY A 246 16.87 6.83 -4.31
N GLU A 247 15.84 7.23 -5.04
CA GLU A 247 15.00 8.36 -4.65
C GLU A 247 13.72 7.91 -3.93
N PRO A 248 13.36 8.54 -2.79
CA PRO A 248 12.08 8.37 -2.16
C PRO A 248 11.01 9.26 -2.80
N TYR A 249 9.76 8.80 -2.77
CA TYR A 249 8.58 9.52 -3.25
C TYR A 249 7.46 9.49 -2.22
N ASN A 250 6.95 10.65 -1.86
CA ASN A 250 5.72 10.74 -1.08
C ASN A 250 4.53 10.34 -1.96
N VAL A 251 3.79 9.33 -1.52
CA VAL A 251 2.53 8.92 -2.14
C VAL A 251 1.39 9.37 -1.23
N CYS A 252 0.76 10.48 -1.60
CA CYS A 252 -0.24 11.16 -0.79
C CYS A 252 -1.22 11.97 -1.66
N SER A 253 -2.40 12.29 -1.12
CA SER A 253 -3.35 13.17 -1.81
C SER A 253 -2.88 14.62 -1.82
N GLY A 254 -2.10 15.02 -0.83
CA GLY A 254 -1.71 16.42 -0.59
C GLY A 254 -2.79 17.25 0.08
N LYS A 255 -3.84 16.59 0.61
CA LYS A 255 -4.97 17.25 1.27
C LYS A 255 -5.29 16.56 2.59
N GLY A 256 -5.34 17.34 3.66
CA GLY A 256 -5.82 16.85 4.95
C GLY A 256 -7.35 16.79 4.97
N VAL A 257 -7.88 15.70 5.48
CA VAL A 257 -9.33 15.52 5.71
C VAL A 257 -9.56 15.29 7.20
N ASN A 258 -10.51 16.03 7.78
CA ASN A 258 -10.89 15.86 9.18
C ASN A 258 -11.67 14.57 9.37
N LEU A 259 -11.34 13.79 10.41
CA LEU A 259 -12.03 12.53 10.71
C LEU A 259 -13.51 12.73 11.05
N GLU A 260 -13.87 13.83 11.68
CA GLU A 260 -15.27 14.19 11.93
C GLU A 260 -16.08 14.31 10.63
N TYR A 261 -15.49 14.92 9.58
CA TYR A 261 -16.10 14.98 8.25
C TYR A 261 -16.34 13.57 7.67
N ILE A 262 -15.34 12.69 7.75
CA ILE A 262 -15.46 11.30 7.27
C ILE A 262 -16.57 10.56 8.03
N LEU A 263 -16.60 10.73 9.35
CA LEU A 263 -17.64 10.12 10.19
C LEU A 263 -19.03 10.56 9.75
N HIS A 264 -19.29 11.87 9.68
CA HIS A 264 -20.59 12.38 9.28
C HIS A 264 -20.99 11.99 7.87
N TYR A 265 -20.02 11.93 6.94
CA TYR A 265 -20.24 11.46 5.58
C TYR A 265 -20.73 10.01 5.54
N LEU A 266 -20.11 9.12 6.32
CA LEU A 266 -20.52 7.71 6.41
C LEU A 266 -21.86 7.54 7.16
N LEU A 267 -22.10 8.29 8.25
CA LEU A 267 -23.37 8.26 8.95
C LEU A 267 -24.56 8.64 8.05
N ALA A 268 -24.37 9.59 7.13
CA ALA A 268 -25.38 10.00 6.17
C ALA A 268 -25.76 8.92 5.15
N LYS A 269 -25.06 7.77 5.10
CA LYS A 269 -25.44 6.61 4.28
C LYS A 269 -26.55 5.77 4.89
N SER A 270 -26.80 5.92 6.19
CA SER A 270 -27.88 5.21 6.88
C SER A 270 -29.22 5.89 6.65
N SER A 271 -30.24 5.06 6.51
CA SER A 271 -31.65 5.49 6.45
C SER A 271 -32.20 5.92 7.81
N SER A 272 -31.54 5.53 8.90
CA SER A 272 -31.95 5.76 10.29
C SER A 272 -30.90 6.60 11.04
N PRO A 273 -31.33 7.42 12.02
CA PRO A 273 -30.38 8.11 12.91
C PRO A 273 -29.53 7.10 13.68
N ILE A 274 -28.21 7.28 13.62
CA ILE A 274 -27.24 6.44 14.34
C ILE A 274 -26.68 7.21 15.53
N SER A 275 -26.70 6.59 16.72
CA SER A 275 -26.03 7.11 17.91
C SER A 275 -24.54 6.82 17.89
N ILE A 276 -23.77 7.72 18.53
CA ILE A 276 -22.31 7.60 18.57
C ILE A 276 -21.89 7.30 20.02
N ARG A 277 -21.11 6.23 20.19
CA ARG A 277 -20.46 5.89 21.45
C ARG A 277 -18.96 6.07 21.34
N VAL A 278 -18.40 7.02 22.09
CA VAL A 278 -16.95 7.21 22.15
C VAL A 278 -16.33 6.18 23.09
N GLN A 279 -15.37 5.40 22.58
CA GLN A 279 -14.59 4.43 23.35
C GLN A 279 -13.29 5.09 23.83
N THR A 280 -13.17 5.31 25.13
CA THR A 280 -12.01 5.96 25.76
C THR A 280 -10.72 5.14 25.67
N ASP A 281 -10.82 3.82 25.56
CA ASP A 281 -9.70 2.90 25.34
C ASP A 281 -9.14 2.95 23.91
N LYS A 282 -9.93 3.41 22.94
CA LYS A 282 -9.49 3.71 21.57
C LYS A 282 -8.95 5.13 21.41
N VAL A 283 -9.09 5.98 22.41
CA VAL A 283 -8.49 7.30 22.45
C VAL A 283 -7.05 7.12 22.94
N SER A 284 -6.12 6.89 22.01
CA SER A 284 -4.70 6.80 22.35
C SER A 284 -4.24 8.14 22.93
N GLY A 285 -3.76 8.13 24.18
CA GLY A 285 -3.26 9.32 24.88
C GLY A 285 -1.99 9.95 24.30
N GLN A 286 -1.54 9.48 23.14
CA GLN A 286 -0.49 10.08 22.32
C GLN A 286 -1.11 10.44 20.97
N ASN A 287 -1.37 11.72 20.76
CA ASN A 287 -1.75 12.32 19.47
C ASN A 287 -0.60 12.14 18.46
N THR A 288 -0.46 10.94 17.90
CA THR A 288 0.70 10.57 17.08
C THR A 288 0.60 11.00 15.63
N HIS A 289 -0.53 11.54 15.17
CA HIS A 289 -0.70 11.87 13.74
C HIS A 289 -1.61 13.06 13.44
N THR A 290 -1.71 14.05 14.32
CA THR A 290 -2.45 15.28 14.06
C THR A 290 -1.78 16.08 12.96
N GLY A 291 -2.40 16.17 11.78
CA GLY A 291 -2.01 17.12 10.73
C GLY A 291 -0.89 16.67 9.80
N CYS A 292 -0.59 15.37 9.69
CA CYS A 292 0.40 14.90 8.72
C CYS A 292 -0.18 14.92 7.29
N VAL A 293 0.08 15.98 6.55
CA VAL A 293 -0.26 16.14 5.12
C VAL A 293 1.04 16.06 4.31
N GLY A 294 1.03 15.29 3.23
CA GLY A 294 2.21 15.12 2.38
C GLY A 294 2.26 16.11 1.22
N GLU A 295 3.47 16.39 0.73
CA GLU A 295 3.68 17.03 -0.57
C GLU A 295 3.97 15.96 -1.63
N ASN A 296 3.13 15.88 -2.67
CA ASN A 296 3.30 14.96 -3.79
C ASN A 296 3.94 15.61 -5.04
N ARG A 297 4.51 16.81 -4.88
CA ARG A 297 5.04 17.61 -6.00
C ARG A 297 6.09 16.86 -6.80
N LYS A 298 7.04 16.21 -6.13
CA LYS A 298 8.12 15.44 -6.77
C LYS A 298 7.54 14.30 -7.61
N LEU A 299 6.65 13.52 -7.04
CA LEU A 299 5.98 12.40 -7.74
C LEU A 299 5.24 12.89 -8.98
N ARG A 300 4.47 13.98 -8.86
CA ARG A 300 3.74 14.58 -9.98
C ARG A 300 4.68 15.06 -11.10
N GLN A 301 5.76 15.73 -10.75
CA GLN A 301 6.70 16.30 -11.73
C GLN A 301 7.49 15.23 -12.47
N GLU A 302 7.92 14.17 -11.78
CA GLU A 302 8.80 13.16 -12.37
C GLU A 302 8.03 12.04 -13.07
N THR A 303 6.80 11.73 -12.65
CA THR A 303 6.05 10.62 -13.22
C THR A 303 4.81 11.03 -14.00
N GLY A 304 4.29 12.25 -13.77
CA GLY A 304 3.01 12.71 -14.30
C GLY A 304 1.80 12.19 -13.50
N TRP A 305 2.03 11.48 -12.39
CA TRP A 305 0.95 11.01 -11.52
C TRP A 305 0.22 12.17 -10.83
N SER A 306 -1.07 12.00 -10.57
CA SER A 306 -1.82 12.86 -9.66
C SER A 306 -3.00 12.07 -9.07
N PRO A 307 -3.38 12.32 -7.80
CA PRO A 307 -4.56 11.68 -7.23
C PRO A 307 -5.80 12.11 -8.02
N ALA A 308 -6.61 11.14 -8.43
CA ALA A 308 -7.75 11.35 -9.30
C ALA A 308 -9.10 11.07 -8.60
N ILE A 309 -9.10 10.24 -7.54
CA ILE A 309 -10.32 9.79 -6.88
C ILE A 309 -10.53 10.61 -5.60
N PRO A 310 -11.63 11.39 -5.52
CA PRO A 310 -11.94 12.16 -4.32
C PRO A 310 -12.30 11.23 -3.15
N ILE A 311 -12.10 11.71 -1.91
CA ILE A 311 -12.32 10.91 -0.70
C ILE A 311 -13.78 10.44 -0.59
N GLU A 312 -14.72 11.27 -1.00
CA GLU A 312 -16.15 10.93 -1.00
C GLU A 312 -16.44 9.69 -1.84
N LYS A 313 -15.87 9.64 -3.06
CA LYS A 313 -16.02 8.46 -3.93
C LYS A 313 -15.36 7.22 -3.33
N THR A 314 -14.23 7.39 -2.67
CA THR A 314 -13.54 6.31 -1.95
C THR A 314 -14.39 5.75 -0.82
N LEU A 315 -15.03 6.64 -0.04
CA LEU A 315 -15.91 6.26 1.06
C LEU A 315 -17.21 5.59 0.56
N ASP A 316 -17.77 6.06 -0.56
CA ASP A 316 -18.92 5.44 -1.22
C ASP A 316 -18.59 4.00 -1.62
N ASP A 317 -17.49 3.81 -2.35
CA ASP A 317 -17.08 2.50 -2.83
C ASP A 317 -16.73 1.54 -1.67
N LEU A 318 -16.14 2.07 -0.60
CA LEU A 318 -15.81 1.31 0.61
C LEU A 318 -17.08 0.84 1.34
N TYR A 319 -18.07 1.74 1.49
CA TYR A 319 -19.36 1.41 2.11
C TYR A 319 -20.11 0.36 1.27
N GLU A 320 -20.23 0.56 -0.04
CA GLU A 320 -20.88 -0.39 -0.95
C GLU A 320 -20.19 -1.77 -0.95
N TRP A 321 -18.86 -1.77 -0.82
CA TRP A 321 -18.10 -3.01 -0.69
C TRP A 321 -18.48 -3.76 0.59
N TRP A 322 -18.59 -3.06 1.73
CA TRP A 322 -19.00 -3.67 2.99
C TRP A 322 -20.45 -4.19 2.94
N VAL A 323 -21.36 -3.45 2.32
CA VAL A 323 -22.74 -3.93 2.11
C VAL A 323 -22.74 -5.27 1.38
N LYS A 324 -22.03 -5.39 0.27
CA LYS A 324 -21.92 -6.64 -0.51
C LYS A 324 -21.29 -7.78 0.29
N GLU A 325 -20.21 -7.51 1.02
CA GLU A 325 -19.53 -8.51 1.85
C GLU A 325 -20.43 -9.07 2.97
N LEU A 326 -21.27 -8.22 3.55
CA LEU A 326 -22.22 -8.60 4.60
C LEU A 326 -23.42 -9.36 4.03
N GLU A 327 -23.92 -9.00 2.86
CA GLU A 327 -24.98 -9.73 2.16
C GLU A 327 -24.54 -11.15 1.80
N VAL A 328 -23.32 -11.31 1.25
CA VAL A 328 -22.78 -12.64 0.91
C VAL A 328 -22.63 -13.55 2.14
N LYS A 329 -22.32 -13.00 3.31
CA LYS A 329 -22.19 -13.77 4.55
C LYS A 329 -23.51 -14.21 5.19
N LYS A 330 -24.65 -13.69 4.71
CA LYS A 330 -25.98 -14.09 5.19
C LYS A 330 -26.46 -15.42 4.60
N TYR A 331 -25.86 -15.87 3.52
CA TYR A 331 -26.16 -17.11 2.80
C TYR A 331 -25.01 -18.11 2.93
#